data_64efb58aab17f7143f467812d625c4bd
#
_entry.id   64efb58aab17f7143f467812d625c4bd
#
_cell.length_a   1.000
_cell.length_b   1.000
_cell.length_c   1.000
_cell.angle_alpha   90.00
_cell.angle_beta   90.00
_cell.angle_gamma   90.00
#
_symmetry.space_group_name_H-M   'P 1'
#
loop_
_entity.id
_entity.type
_entity.pdbx_description
1 polymer ?
#
loop_
_entity_poly.entity_id
_entity_poly.type
_entity_poly.pdbx_seq_one_letter_code
_entity_poly.pdbx_strand_id
1 'polypeptide(L)'
;MKMRVVGTLLSSPFGKWGVAAILACAIASAVAAPNPVSGPKPSDGGYQTSAAHAILIEADSGSVLFEKSADDLIPPASLSKLMTAEVVFNEIKQGRIKPTDEYIVSTNAWRRGGAPSRTSSMFIPIHSKVAVDDLLHGVIIQSANDASIALAEGISGNESAFAELMTKRAREIGLAKSTFGNSNGLPDPRQLMTARELGKLARHIIETYPEYYKYYGEREFTWNKIRQYNRNPLLALTIGADGLKTGFTKEAGYGLVGSAVQNGLRLIVVVNGLKSEKERADEAKKLLEWGFHNFQSGLLFAA
;
A
#
# COMPACT_ATOMS: atom_id res chain seq x y z
N MET A 1 44.80 -34.71 4.43
CA MET A 1 46.24 -34.92 4.26
C MET A 1 46.80 -33.54 3.97
N LYS A 2 47.30 -32.81 4.99
CA LYS A 2 48.71 -32.51 5.28
C LYS A 2 49.40 -31.96 4.01
N MET A 3 50.13 -30.85 3.99
CA MET A 3 50.93 -30.10 4.95
C MET A 3 51.45 -28.85 4.25
N ARG A 4 51.48 -27.67 4.91
CA ARG A 4 52.68 -27.02 5.52
C ARG A 4 53.73 -26.58 4.48
N VAL A 5 54.00 -25.30 4.44
CA VAL A 5 54.79 -24.35 5.27
C VAL A 5 56.24 -24.18 4.76
N VAL A 6 56.69 -22.99 4.94
CA VAL A 6 58.00 -22.44 5.29
C VAL A 6 58.55 -21.43 4.31
N GLY A 7 58.68 -20.27 4.85
CA GLY A 7 59.42 -19.13 4.46
C GLY A 7 60.89 -19.21 4.76
N THR A 8 61.63 -18.25 4.27
CA THR A 8 62.85 -17.74 4.92
C THR A 8 63.19 -16.33 4.45
N LEU A 9 63.49 -15.49 5.40
CA LEU A 9 64.15 -14.21 5.26
C LEU A 9 65.56 -14.34 4.68
N LEU A 10 65.99 -13.39 3.87
CA LEU A 10 67.41 -12.97 3.83
C LEU A 10 67.53 -11.47 3.44
N SER A 11 68.36 -10.82 4.13
CA SER A 11 68.74 -9.44 4.27
C SER A 11 69.40 -8.74 3.09
N SER A 12 69.22 -7.41 3.08
CA SER A 12 69.79 -6.32 2.27
C SER A 12 71.30 -6.42 1.93
N PRO A 13 71.96 -5.52 1.10
CA PRO A 13 71.97 -4.09 1.40
C PRO A 13 72.07 -3.10 0.17
N PHE A 14 71.77 -1.84 0.49
CA PHE A 14 72.24 -0.57 -0.09
C PHE A 14 72.48 -0.34 -1.59
N GLY A 15 71.75 0.61 -2.17
CA GLY A 15 72.09 1.35 -3.38
C GLY A 15 71.20 2.58 -3.53
N LYS A 16 71.78 3.74 -3.26
CA LYS A 16 71.20 5.08 -3.51
C LYS A 16 71.05 5.35 -4.99
N TRP A 17 69.91 5.61 -5.50
CA TRP A 17 69.67 6.46 -6.68
C TRP A 17 68.30 7.08 -6.60
N GLY A 18 68.21 8.38 -6.82
CA GLY A 18 67.02 9.19 -6.70
C GLY A 18 65.99 8.82 -7.75
N VAL A 19 64.75 8.75 -7.32
CA VAL A 19 63.61 8.64 -8.22
C VAL A 19 62.70 9.84 -7.97
N ALA A 20 62.54 10.61 -9.01
CA ALA A 20 61.55 11.70 -9.07
C ALA A 20 60.14 11.15 -8.81
N ALA A 21 59.49 11.67 -7.78
CA ALA A 21 58.09 11.39 -7.52
C ALA A 21 57.22 12.06 -8.57
N ILE A 22 56.72 11.30 -9.52
CA ILE A 22 55.60 11.73 -10.38
C ILE A 22 54.34 11.58 -9.54
N LEU A 23 53.83 12.70 -9.06
CA LEU A 23 52.54 12.81 -8.39
C LEU A 23 51.45 12.65 -9.42
N ALA A 24 50.95 11.42 -9.63
CA ALA A 24 49.75 11.19 -10.45
C ALA A 24 48.52 11.65 -9.63
N CYS A 25 48.08 12.90 -9.86
CA CYS A 25 46.76 13.36 -9.42
C CYS A 25 45.68 12.54 -10.16
N ALA A 26 45.19 11.48 -9.52
CA ALA A 26 43.92 10.84 -9.92
C ALA A 26 42.78 11.81 -9.60
N ILE A 27 42.34 12.56 -10.62
CA ILE A 27 41.11 13.34 -10.56
C ILE A 27 39.98 12.31 -10.57
N ALA A 28 39.50 11.90 -9.39
CA ALA A 28 38.24 11.17 -9.26
C ALA A 28 37.12 12.16 -9.60
N SER A 29 36.62 12.09 -10.83
CA SER A 29 35.39 12.76 -11.20
C SER A 29 34.26 12.12 -10.38
N ALA A 30 33.91 12.74 -9.26
CA ALA A 30 32.68 12.42 -8.57
C ALA A 30 31.53 12.80 -9.51
N VAL A 31 30.95 11.81 -10.16
CA VAL A 31 29.65 11.98 -10.81
C VAL A 31 28.66 12.24 -9.66
N ALA A 32 28.33 13.50 -9.45
CA ALA A 32 27.27 13.89 -8.54
C ALA A 32 25.98 13.23 -9.05
N ALA A 33 25.38 12.37 -8.23
CA ALA A 33 24.03 11.92 -8.48
C ALA A 33 23.14 13.16 -8.71
N PRO A 34 22.26 13.16 -9.72
CA PRO A 34 21.37 14.28 -9.92
C PRO A 34 20.56 14.46 -8.63
N ASN A 35 20.67 15.63 -8.02
CA ASN A 35 19.79 16.03 -6.94
C ASN A 35 18.35 15.83 -7.45
N PRO A 36 17.46 15.23 -6.66
CA PRO A 36 16.06 15.23 -7.03
C PRO A 36 15.66 16.70 -7.20
N VAL A 37 15.28 17.05 -8.42
CA VAL A 37 14.71 18.36 -8.72
C VAL A 37 13.46 18.41 -7.85
N SER A 38 13.53 19.11 -6.72
CA SER A 38 12.34 19.52 -6.00
C SER A 38 11.61 20.47 -6.94
N GLY A 39 10.64 19.92 -7.67
CA GLY A 39 9.70 20.74 -8.41
C GLY A 39 9.13 21.83 -7.49
N PRO A 40 8.66 22.96 -8.02
CA PRO A 40 8.07 24.00 -7.20
C PRO A 40 7.03 23.34 -6.31
N LYS A 41 7.14 23.61 -4.98
CA LYS A 41 6.13 23.18 -4.00
C LYS A 41 4.78 23.57 -4.60
N PRO A 42 3.83 22.63 -4.82
CA PRO A 42 2.56 23.03 -5.39
C PRO A 42 1.99 24.12 -4.50
N SER A 43 1.80 25.30 -5.05
CA SER A 43 0.90 26.25 -4.39
C SER A 43 -0.42 25.50 -4.36
N ASP A 44 -0.98 25.27 -3.18
CA ASP A 44 -2.24 24.52 -2.98
C ASP A 44 -3.44 25.16 -3.71
N GLY A 45 -3.17 26.10 -4.60
CA GLY A 45 -4.14 26.80 -5.42
C GLY A 45 -5.35 27.33 -4.64
N GLY A 46 -5.22 27.42 -3.31
CA GLY A 46 -6.31 27.76 -2.42
C GLY A 46 -7.31 26.63 -2.16
N TYR A 47 -7.01 25.36 -2.56
CA TYR A 47 -7.89 24.22 -2.26
C TYR A 47 -7.96 23.95 -0.76
N GLN A 48 -9.18 23.78 -0.25
CA GLN A 48 -9.45 23.48 1.14
C GLN A 48 -10.26 22.19 1.28
N THR A 49 -9.87 21.36 2.25
CA THR A 49 -10.60 20.13 2.60
C THR A 49 -10.88 20.07 4.10
N SER A 50 -12.04 19.52 4.47
CA SER A 50 -12.37 19.21 5.86
C SER A 50 -11.68 17.95 6.38
N ALA A 51 -11.06 17.13 5.50
CA ALA A 51 -10.27 15.99 5.93
C ALA A 51 -9.12 16.43 6.86
N ALA A 52 -8.91 15.69 7.95
CA ALA A 52 -7.77 15.95 8.84
C ALA A 52 -6.46 15.63 8.14
N HIS A 53 -6.44 14.54 7.35
CA HIS A 53 -5.29 14.09 6.59
C HIS A 53 -5.70 13.81 5.15
N ALA A 54 -4.97 14.36 4.19
CA ALA A 54 -5.29 14.18 2.78
C ALA A 54 -4.03 14.21 1.92
N ILE A 55 -4.07 13.50 0.78
CA ILE A 55 -3.09 13.59 -0.29
C ILE A 55 -3.74 13.29 -1.63
N LEU A 56 -3.29 13.99 -2.68
CA LEU A 56 -3.61 13.71 -4.06
C LEU A 56 -2.30 13.46 -4.82
N ILE A 57 -2.22 12.35 -5.52
CA ILE A 57 -1.03 11.90 -6.24
C ILE A 57 -1.39 11.66 -7.70
N GLU A 58 -0.57 12.15 -8.62
CA GLU A 58 -0.57 11.72 -10.01
C GLU A 58 0.14 10.35 -10.09
N ALA A 59 -0.56 9.35 -10.65
CA ALA A 59 -0.12 7.97 -10.49
C ALA A 59 1.15 7.63 -11.28
N ASP A 60 1.30 8.11 -12.51
CA ASP A 60 2.40 7.71 -13.39
C ASP A 60 3.74 8.27 -12.89
N SER A 61 3.80 9.55 -12.56
CA SER A 61 5.02 10.21 -12.05
C SER A 61 5.22 10.04 -10.54
N GLY A 62 4.13 9.77 -9.79
CA GLY A 62 4.13 9.83 -8.33
C GLY A 62 4.16 11.25 -7.77
N SER A 63 3.92 12.26 -8.60
CA SER A 63 3.90 13.67 -8.18
C SER A 63 2.76 13.95 -7.21
N VAL A 64 3.08 14.62 -6.10
CA VAL A 64 2.09 15.07 -5.13
C VAL A 64 1.49 16.39 -5.61
N LEU A 65 0.18 16.40 -5.87
CA LEU A 65 -0.56 17.56 -6.36
C LEU A 65 -1.20 18.36 -5.22
N PHE A 66 -1.56 17.69 -4.14
CA PHE A 66 -2.08 18.29 -2.90
C PHE A 66 -1.69 17.43 -1.71
N GLU A 67 -1.42 18.06 -0.57
CA GLU A 67 -1.21 17.37 0.70
C GLU A 67 -1.65 18.20 1.90
N LYS A 68 -2.18 17.53 2.92
CA LYS A 68 -2.52 18.09 4.22
C LYS A 68 -2.23 17.06 5.30
N SER A 69 -1.31 17.36 6.22
CA SER A 69 -0.91 16.44 7.30
C SER A 69 -0.68 15.01 6.81
N ALA A 70 -0.09 14.88 5.60
CA ALA A 70 0.01 13.60 4.88
C ALA A 70 1.01 12.63 5.52
N ASP A 71 1.91 13.12 6.36
CA ASP A 71 2.97 12.33 7.01
C ASP A 71 2.72 12.00 8.48
N ASP A 72 1.59 12.44 9.02
CA ASP A 72 1.16 12.11 10.38
C ASP A 72 0.78 10.62 10.45
N LEU A 73 1.20 9.97 11.55
CA LEU A 73 0.80 8.59 11.84
C LEU A 73 -0.64 8.57 12.36
N ILE A 74 -1.48 7.83 11.68
CA ILE A 74 -2.90 7.69 11.99
C ILE A 74 -3.33 6.22 12.05
N PRO A 75 -4.34 5.88 12.84
CA PRO A 75 -5.01 4.59 12.74
C PRO A 75 -5.67 4.49 11.35
N PRO A 76 -5.30 3.51 10.51
CA PRO A 76 -5.84 3.42 9.15
C PRO A 76 -7.24 2.82 9.09
N ALA A 77 -7.73 2.23 10.17
CA ALA A 77 -8.93 1.40 10.15
C ALA A 77 -8.84 0.35 9.02
N SER A 78 -9.95 0.05 8.33
CA SER A 78 -9.96 -0.94 7.24
C SER A 78 -9.20 -0.50 5.97
N LEU A 79 -8.57 0.68 5.92
CA LEU A 79 -7.64 1.02 4.85
C LEU A 79 -6.39 0.14 4.89
N SER A 80 -6.01 -0.39 6.06
CA SER A 80 -4.92 -1.35 6.20
C SER A 80 -5.11 -2.64 5.41
N LYS A 81 -6.36 -2.99 5.05
CA LYS A 81 -6.65 -4.16 4.22
C LYS A 81 -6.07 -4.04 2.79
N LEU A 82 -5.69 -2.83 2.36
CA LEU A 82 -4.87 -2.66 1.15
C LEU A 82 -3.55 -3.41 1.30
N MET A 83 -2.92 -3.33 2.49
CA MET A 83 -1.68 -4.07 2.74
C MET A 83 -1.92 -5.57 2.90
N THR A 84 -3.04 -5.97 3.49
CA THR A 84 -3.44 -7.39 3.55
C THR A 84 -3.58 -7.97 2.15
N ALA A 85 -4.28 -7.28 1.26
CA ALA A 85 -4.44 -7.69 -0.12
C ALA A 85 -3.09 -7.70 -0.88
N GLU A 86 -2.25 -6.68 -0.66
CA GLU A 86 -0.91 -6.60 -1.26
C GLU A 86 -0.04 -7.82 -0.90
N VAL A 87 -0.02 -8.20 0.39
CA VAL A 87 0.71 -9.39 0.83
C VAL A 87 0.19 -10.64 0.12
N VAL A 88 -1.13 -10.81 0.03
CA VAL A 88 -1.73 -11.97 -0.67
C VAL A 88 -1.37 -11.96 -2.16
N PHE A 89 -1.44 -10.82 -2.83
CA PHE A 89 -1.03 -10.67 -4.23
C PHE A 89 0.44 -11.02 -4.43
N ASN A 90 1.31 -10.58 -3.51
CA ASN A 90 2.71 -10.91 -3.53
C ASN A 90 2.95 -12.42 -3.34
N GLU A 91 2.26 -13.07 -2.41
CA GLU A 91 2.35 -14.51 -2.20
C GLU A 91 1.92 -15.30 -3.46
N ILE A 92 0.86 -14.85 -4.15
CA ILE A 92 0.41 -15.45 -5.41
C ILE A 92 1.45 -15.20 -6.52
N LYS A 93 1.92 -13.97 -6.67
CA LYS A 93 2.93 -13.61 -7.69
C LYS A 93 4.24 -14.38 -7.53
N GLN A 94 4.62 -14.69 -6.29
CA GLN A 94 5.79 -15.52 -5.99
C GLN A 94 5.53 -17.04 -6.13
N GLY A 95 4.31 -17.45 -6.46
CA GLY A 95 3.91 -18.84 -6.61
C GLY A 95 3.86 -19.63 -5.30
N ARG A 96 3.85 -18.97 -4.14
CA ARG A 96 3.76 -19.63 -2.83
C ARG A 96 2.36 -20.08 -2.50
N ILE A 97 1.35 -19.38 -3.01
CA ILE A 97 -0.06 -19.76 -2.95
C ILE A 97 -0.72 -19.56 -4.32
N LYS A 98 -1.89 -20.14 -4.50
CA LYS A 98 -2.72 -19.97 -5.71
C LYS A 98 -4.07 -19.37 -5.35
N PRO A 99 -4.72 -18.63 -6.25
CA PRO A 99 -6.09 -18.13 -6.04
C PRO A 99 -7.10 -19.25 -5.73
N THR A 100 -6.84 -20.47 -6.23
CA THR A 100 -7.68 -21.66 -6.03
C THR A 100 -7.39 -22.44 -4.75
N ASP A 101 -6.33 -22.10 -4.01
CA ASP A 101 -6.05 -22.73 -2.72
C ASP A 101 -7.16 -22.38 -1.73
N GLU A 102 -7.52 -23.32 -0.87
CA GLU A 102 -8.60 -23.16 0.10
C GLU A 102 -8.06 -23.05 1.52
N TYR A 103 -8.55 -22.07 2.26
CA TYR A 103 -8.28 -21.91 3.69
C TYR A 103 -9.51 -22.22 4.53
N ILE A 104 -9.28 -22.86 5.68
CA ILE A 104 -10.34 -23.18 6.65
C ILE A 104 -10.58 -21.94 7.51
N VAL A 105 -11.84 -21.53 7.61
CA VAL A 105 -12.25 -20.46 8.51
C VAL A 105 -12.27 -20.98 9.95
N SER A 106 -11.29 -20.55 10.73
CA SER A 106 -11.11 -20.96 12.12
C SER A 106 -12.21 -20.41 13.03
N THR A 107 -12.29 -20.98 14.24
CA THR A 107 -13.15 -20.42 15.31
C THR A 107 -12.77 -18.97 15.63
N ASN A 108 -11.48 -18.60 15.54
CA ASN A 108 -11.01 -17.23 15.75
C ASN A 108 -11.52 -16.29 14.64
N ALA A 109 -11.31 -16.65 13.37
CA ALA A 109 -11.78 -15.87 12.22
C ALA A 109 -13.30 -15.66 12.26
N TRP A 110 -14.07 -16.72 12.54
CA TRP A 110 -15.52 -16.65 12.66
C TRP A 110 -15.97 -15.78 13.84
N ARG A 111 -15.35 -15.94 15.03
CA ARG A 111 -15.76 -15.21 16.24
C ARG A 111 -15.39 -13.73 16.17
N ARG A 112 -14.16 -13.40 15.73
CA ARG A 112 -13.61 -12.04 15.74
C ARG A 112 -13.92 -11.25 14.48
N GLY A 113 -14.12 -11.91 13.35
CA GLY A 113 -14.35 -11.27 12.06
C GLY A 113 -15.70 -11.58 11.41
N GLY A 114 -16.32 -12.72 11.77
CA GLY A 114 -17.57 -13.17 11.21
C GLY A 114 -18.82 -12.55 11.85
N ALA A 115 -19.99 -13.12 11.58
CA ALA A 115 -21.28 -12.61 12.04
C ALA A 115 -21.36 -12.32 13.56
N PRO A 116 -20.77 -13.13 14.47
CA PRO A 116 -20.79 -12.84 15.89
C PRO A 116 -20.10 -11.54 16.30
N SER A 117 -19.12 -11.08 15.52
CA SER A 117 -18.36 -9.86 15.81
C SER A 117 -19.16 -8.57 15.60
N ARG A 118 -20.28 -8.65 14.86
CA ARG A 118 -21.09 -7.50 14.42
C ARG A 118 -20.27 -6.43 13.67
N THR A 119 -19.17 -6.83 13.06
CA THR A 119 -18.33 -5.99 12.20
C THR A 119 -18.49 -6.36 10.72
N SER A 120 -17.68 -5.77 9.84
CA SER A 120 -17.71 -6.13 8.42
C SER A 120 -17.36 -7.60 8.20
N SER A 121 -18.23 -8.37 7.56
CA SER A 121 -18.09 -9.81 7.37
C SER A 121 -18.63 -10.22 6.00
N MET A 122 -18.09 -11.25 5.38
CA MET A 122 -18.72 -11.93 4.25
C MET A 122 -19.58 -13.13 4.69
N PHE A 123 -19.80 -13.27 5.99
CA PHE A 123 -20.66 -14.27 6.62
C PHE A 123 -20.23 -15.72 6.37
N ILE A 124 -18.93 -15.97 6.46
CA ILE A 124 -18.38 -17.30 6.24
C ILE A 124 -18.78 -18.22 7.41
N PRO A 125 -19.36 -19.41 7.13
CA PRO A 125 -19.61 -20.41 8.16
C PRO A 125 -18.30 -20.88 8.80
N ILE A 126 -18.35 -21.11 10.11
CA ILE A 126 -17.21 -21.67 10.84
C ILE A 126 -16.78 -23.03 10.24
N HIS A 127 -15.49 -23.27 10.16
CA HIS A 127 -14.86 -24.48 9.63
C HIS A 127 -15.11 -24.77 8.14
N SER A 128 -15.74 -23.85 7.40
CA SER A 128 -15.84 -23.99 5.95
C SER A 128 -14.48 -23.69 5.28
N LYS A 129 -14.30 -24.28 4.12
CA LYS A 129 -13.18 -24.02 3.23
C LYS A 129 -13.58 -22.96 2.23
N VAL A 130 -12.73 -21.97 2.01
CA VAL A 130 -12.98 -20.87 1.10
C VAL A 130 -11.73 -20.61 0.27
N ALA A 131 -11.91 -20.47 -1.04
CA ALA A 131 -10.82 -20.18 -1.95
C ALA A 131 -10.18 -18.81 -1.63
N VAL A 132 -8.87 -18.69 -1.82
CA VAL A 132 -8.12 -17.45 -1.62
C VAL A 132 -8.72 -16.31 -2.46
N ASP A 133 -9.18 -16.60 -3.67
CA ASP A 133 -9.82 -15.64 -4.55
C ASP A 133 -11.12 -15.08 -3.97
N ASP A 134 -11.99 -15.94 -3.44
CA ASP A 134 -13.23 -15.53 -2.77
C ASP A 134 -12.95 -14.69 -1.51
N LEU A 135 -11.93 -15.09 -0.72
CA LEU A 135 -11.50 -14.34 0.47
C LEU A 135 -10.99 -12.95 0.09
N LEU A 136 -10.25 -12.82 -1.02
CA LEU A 136 -9.79 -11.53 -1.54
C LEU A 136 -10.97 -10.64 -1.95
N HIS A 137 -11.96 -11.16 -2.66
CA HIS A 137 -13.19 -10.41 -2.98
C HIS A 137 -13.90 -9.95 -1.71
N GLY A 138 -14.01 -10.81 -0.69
CA GLY A 138 -14.55 -10.44 0.60
C GLY A 138 -13.79 -9.29 1.28
N VAL A 139 -12.46 -9.34 1.30
CA VAL A 139 -11.59 -8.29 1.87
C VAL A 139 -11.72 -6.98 1.12
N ILE A 140 -11.73 -7.02 -0.19
CA ILE A 140 -11.69 -5.83 -1.07
C ILE A 140 -13.08 -5.17 -1.13
N ILE A 141 -14.10 -5.92 -1.48
CA ILE A 141 -15.45 -5.41 -1.78
C ILE A 141 -16.22 -5.13 -0.49
N GLN A 142 -16.38 -6.16 0.35
CA GLN A 142 -17.18 -6.07 1.59
C GLN A 142 -16.37 -5.55 2.79
N SER A 143 -15.04 -5.48 2.66
CA SER A 143 -14.17 -5.18 3.81
C SER A 143 -14.25 -6.23 4.91
N ALA A 144 -14.45 -7.49 4.54
CA ALA A 144 -14.74 -8.61 5.43
C ALA A 144 -13.57 -8.91 6.39
N ASN A 145 -13.84 -8.90 7.68
CA ASN A 145 -12.84 -9.19 8.71
C ASN A 145 -12.59 -10.69 8.85
N ASP A 146 -13.64 -11.53 8.72
CA ASP A 146 -13.52 -12.99 8.70
C ASP A 146 -12.61 -13.48 7.58
N ALA A 147 -12.79 -12.95 6.36
CA ALA A 147 -11.93 -13.26 5.23
C ALA A 147 -10.47 -12.79 5.46
N SER A 148 -10.30 -11.61 6.04
CA SER A 148 -8.98 -11.05 6.35
C SER A 148 -8.21 -11.92 7.35
N ILE A 149 -8.89 -12.38 8.41
CA ILE A 149 -8.30 -13.25 9.43
C ILE A 149 -8.02 -14.65 8.84
N ALA A 150 -8.93 -15.19 8.03
CA ALA A 150 -8.74 -16.50 7.39
C ALA A 150 -7.53 -16.51 6.45
N LEU A 151 -7.31 -15.42 5.65
CA LEU A 151 -6.12 -15.25 4.83
C LEU A 151 -4.85 -15.17 5.70
N ALA A 152 -4.88 -14.40 6.77
CA ALA A 152 -3.76 -14.25 7.68
C ALA A 152 -3.34 -15.57 8.33
N GLU A 153 -4.32 -16.32 8.84
CA GLU A 153 -4.08 -17.63 9.44
C GLU A 153 -3.62 -18.67 8.41
N GLY A 154 -4.20 -18.66 7.21
CA GLY A 154 -3.83 -19.58 6.14
C GLY A 154 -2.41 -19.36 5.63
N ILE A 155 -1.96 -18.12 5.53
CA ILE A 155 -0.63 -17.78 5.00
C ILE A 155 0.45 -17.89 6.08
N SER A 156 0.18 -17.43 7.30
CA SER A 156 1.20 -17.27 8.36
C SER A 156 0.92 -18.10 9.61
N GLY A 157 -0.13 -18.92 9.61
CA GLY A 157 -0.53 -19.73 10.75
C GLY A 157 -1.30 -18.99 11.85
N ASN A 158 -1.11 -17.67 11.97
CA ASN A 158 -1.84 -16.80 12.91
C ASN A 158 -1.76 -15.32 12.51
N GLU A 159 -2.67 -14.49 13.06
CA GLU A 159 -2.73 -13.05 12.76
C GLU A 159 -1.47 -12.26 13.17
N SER A 160 -0.80 -12.64 14.27
CA SER A 160 0.41 -11.91 14.73
C SER A 160 1.55 -12.08 13.73
N ALA A 161 1.82 -13.30 13.31
CA ALA A 161 2.84 -13.60 12.30
C ALA A 161 2.52 -12.93 10.96
N PHE A 162 1.24 -12.87 10.59
CA PHE A 162 0.82 -12.15 9.38
C PHE A 162 1.01 -10.64 9.50
N ALA A 163 0.72 -10.04 10.66
CA ALA A 163 0.97 -8.61 10.91
C ALA A 163 2.46 -8.25 10.85
N GLU A 164 3.33 -9.15 11.33
CA GLU A 164 4.78 -9.02 11.17
C GLU A 164 5.20 -9.11 9.70
N LEU A 165 4.62 -10.06 8.94
CA LEU A 165 4.81 -10.17 7.50
C LEU A 165 4.35 -8.91 6.76
N MET A 166 3.16 -8.35 7.10
CA MET A 166 2.67 -7.08 6.56
C MET A 166 3.68 -5.94 6.82
N THR A 167 4.20 -5.83 8.05
CA THR A 167 5.17 -4.79 8.42
C THR A 167 6.49 -4.96 7.67
N LYS A 168 7.00 -6.19 7.57
CA LYS A 168 8.20 -6.49 6.78
C LYS A 168 7.99 -6.12 5.32
N ARG A 169 6.90 -6.58 4.73
CA ARG A 169 6.57 -6.32 3.33
C ARG A 169 6.39 -4.82 3.06
N ALA A 170 5.78 -4.07 3.98
CA ALA A 170 5.68 -2.62 3.90
C ALA A 170 7.07 -1.97 3.76
N ARG A 171 8.07 -2.41 4.52
CA ARG A 171 9.45 -1.89 4.39
C ARG A 171 10.05 -2.20 3.02
N GLU A 172 9.82 -3.40 2.49
CA GLU A 172 10.31 -3.83 1.17
C GLU A 172 9.77 -2.94 0.04
N ILE A 173 8.52 -2.48 0.15
CA ILE A 173 7.88 -1.60 -0.84
C ILE A 173 7.98 -0.11 -0.51
N GLY A 174 8.84 0.26 0.46
CA GLY A 174 9.16 1.66 0.76
C GLY A 174 8.16 2.39 1.66
N LEU A 175 7.31 1.66 2.41
CA LEU A 175 6.43 2.22 3.43
C LEU A 175 7.16 2.23 4.79
N ALA A 176 8.02 3.22 4.98
CA ALA A 176 8.96 3.25 6.10
C ALA A 176 8.32 3.46 7.48
N LYS A 177 7.15 4.13 7.52
CA LYS A 177 6.45 4.49 8.77
C LYS A 177 5.32 3.53 9.13
N SER A 178 4.74 2.82 8.15
CA SER A 178 3.57 1.94 8.38
C SER A 178 3.92 0.73 9.24
N THR A 179 3.08 0.44 10.23
CA THR A 179 3.17 -0.75 11.08
C THR A 179 1.81 -1.39 11.23
N PHE A 180 1.80 -2.68 11.49
CA PHE A 180 0.56 -3.47 11.54
C PHE A 180 0.50 -4.33 12.80
N GLY A 181 -0.67 -4.36 13.43
CA GLY A 181 -0.96 -5.19 14.60
C GLY A 181 -1.94 -6.34 14.29
N ASN A 182 -2.66 -6.24 13.17
CA ASN A 182 -3.61 -7.24 12.71
C ASN A 182 -3.86 -7.13 11.20
N SER A 183 -4.58 -8.11 10.64
CA SER A 183 -4.89 -8.20 9.22
C SER A 183 -6.06 -7.33 8.75
N ASN A 184 -6.87 -6.81 9.66
CA ASN A 184 -8.20 -6.28 9.32
C ASN A 184 -8.41 -4.79 9.66
N GLY A 185 -7.47 -4.16 10.39
CA GLY A 185 -7.54 -2.75 10.76
C GLY A 185 -8.45 -2.45 11.95
N LEU A 186 -8.84 -3.44 12.73
CA LEU A 186 -9.44 -3.20 14.04
C LEU A 186 -8.45 -2.49 14.98
N PRO A 187 -8.91 -1.73 15.98
CA PRO A 187 -8.04 -0.97 16.85
C PRO A 187 -6.91 -1.80 17.47
N ASP A 188 -5.69 -1.37 17.26
CA ASP A 188 -4.46 -1.89 17.85
C ASP A 188 -3.43 -0.75 17.87
N PRO A 189 -2.71 -0.49 18.97
CA PRO A 189 -1.75 0.62 19.05
C PRO A 189 -0.59 0.51 18.06
N ARG A 190 -0.32 -0.68 17.53
CA ARG A 190 0.69 -0.92 16.50
C ARG A 190 0.17 -0.69 15.07
N GLN A 191 -1.14 -0.46 14.90
CA GLN A 191 -1.80 -0.30 13.61
C GLN A 191 -1.74 1.16 13.18
N LEU A 192 -0.66 1.57 12.52
CA LEU A 192 -0.41 2.95 12.13
C LEU A 192 0.06 3.05 10.68
N MET A 193 -0.46 4.03 9.95
CA MET A 193 -0.05 4.40 8.60
C MET A 193 -0.07 5.92 8.43
N THR A 194 0.44 6.42 7.31
CA THR A 194 0.29 7.82 6.91
C THR A 194 -0.56 7.93 5.64
N ALA A 195 -1.19 9.07 5.39
CA ALA A 195 -1.93 9.29 4.15
C ALA A 195 -1.02 9.15 2.92
N ARG A 196 0.23 9.62 3.02
CA ARG A 196 1.23 9.46 1.96
C ARG A 196 1.55 7.99 1.69
N GLU A 197 1.73 7.18 2.72
CA GLU A 197 2.05 5.76 2.53
C GLU A 197 0.84 4.95 2.04
N LEU A 198 -0.37 5.32 2.43
CA LEU A 198 -1.61 4.78 1.83
C LEU A 198 -1.69 5.08 0.32
N GLY A 199 -1.34 6.31 -0.10
CA GLY A 199 -1.28 6.68 -1.52
C GLY A 199 -0.20 5.92 -2.28
N LYS A 200 0.99 5.77 -1.70
CA LYS A 200 2.09 4.94 -2.26
C LYS A 200 1.67 3.48 -2.41
N LEU A 201 1.01 2.93 -1.40
CA LEU A 201 0.52 1.54 -1.43
C LEU A 201 -0.53 1.36 -2.53
N ALA A 202 -1.45 2.30 -2.68
CA ALA A 202 -2.43 2.27 -3.76
C ALA A 202 -1.76 2.28 -5.14
N ARG A 203 -0.79 3.18 -5.34
CA ARG A 203 0.01 3.25 -6.56
C ARG A 203 0.73 1.92 -6.84
N HIS A 204 1.40 1.37 -5.83
CA HIS A 204 2.10 0.09 -5.94
C HIS A 204 1.15 -1.06 -6.37
N ILE A 205 -0.05 -1.13 -5.79
CA ILE A 205 -1.05 -2.15 -6.15
C ILE A 205 -1.48 -1.98 -7.61
N ILE A 206 -1.76 -0.75 -8.05
CA ILE A 206 -2.18 -0.45 -9.42
C ILE A 206 -1.11 -0.88 -10.43
N GLU A 207 0.16 -0.52 -10.17
CA GLU A 207 1.28 -0.76 -11.08
C GLU A 207 1.75 -2.24 -11.08
N THR A 208 1.74 -2.87 -9.92
CA THR A 208 2.39 -4.18 -9.72
C THR A 208 1.45 -5.36 -9.94
N TYR A 209 0.14 -5.15 -9.70
CA TYR A 209 -0.88 -6.22 -9.73
C TYR A 209 -2.13 -5.80 -10.53
N PRO A 210 -1.99 -5.39 -11.79
CA PRO A 210 -3.14 -4.91 -12.58
C PRO A 210 -4.23 -5.96 -12.75
N GLU A 211 -3.88 -7.26 -12.75
CA GLU A 211 -4.80 -8.39 -12.82
C GLU A 211 -5.70 -8.51 -11.58
N TYR A 212 -5.23 -8.10 -10.41
CA TYR A 212 -5.99 -8.10 -9.15
C TYR A 212 -6.57 -6.72 -8.83
N TYR A 213 -5.97 -5.66 -9.36
CA TYR A 213 -6.48 -4.30 -9.16
C TYR A 213 -7.93 -4.15 -9.63
N LYS A 214 -8.33 -4.86 -10.69
CA LYS A 214 -9.70 -4.85 -11.21
C LYS A 214 -10.76 -5.21 -10.15
N TYR A 215 -10.43 -6.01 -9.13
CA TYR A 215 -11.37 -6.38 -8.06
C TYR A 215 -11.85 -5.16 -7.27
N TYR A 216 -11.02 -4.12 -7.14
CA TYR A 216 -11.39 -2.88 -6.45
C TYR A 216 -12.48 -2.08 -7.18
N GLY A 217 -12.61 -2.26 -8.48
CA GLY A 217 -13.63 -1.65 -9.33
C GLY A 217 -14.94 -2.43 -9.40
N GLU A 218 -14.98 -3.66 -8.93
CA GLU A 218 -16.19 -4.47 -8.91
C GLU A 218 -17.21 -3.89 -7.94
N ARG A 219 -18.44 -3.71 -8.39
CA ARG A 219 -19.51 -3.08 -7.59
C ARG A 219 -20.09 -4.00 -6.54
N GLU A 220 -19.98 -5.30 -6.78
CA GLU A 220 -20.54 -6.35 -5.93
C GLU A 220 -19.90 -7.69 -6.25
N PHE A 221 -20.04 -8.63 -5.34
CA PHE A 221 -19.79 -10.05 -5.60
C PHE A 221 -20.81 -10.90 -4.84
N THR A 222 -20.96 -12.16 -5.25
CA THR A 222 -21.87 -13.10 -4.60
C THR A 222 -21.07 -14.31 -4.14
N TRP A 223 -21.07 -14.56 -2.85
CA TRP A 223 -20.49 -15.75 -2.27
C TRP A 223 -21.55 -16.50 -1.43
N ASN A 224 -21.59 -17.81 -1.56
CA ASN A 224 -22.55 -18.68 -0.85
C ASN A 224 -24.01 -18.14 -0.87
N LYS A 225 -24.46 -17.69 -2.05
CA LYS A 225 -25.78 -17.07 -2.30
C LYS A 225 -26.01 -15.72 -1.58
N ILE A 226 -24.98 -15.16 -0.94
CA ILE A 226 -25.06 -13.85 -0.30
C ILE A 226 -24.43 -12.82 -1.23
N ARG A 227 -25.24 -11.89 -1.73
CA ARG A 227 -24.82 -10.75 -2.53
C ARG A 227 -24.27 -9.67 -1.62
N GLN A 228 -23.09 -9.16 -1.94
CA GLN A 228 -22.34 -8.18 -1.13
C GLN A 228 -21.91 -7.02 -2.02
N TYR A 229 -22.11 -5.80 -1.54
CA TYR A 229 -21.86 -4.59 -2.31
C TYR A 229 -20.53 -3.95 -1.91
N ASN A 230 -19.85 -3.37 -2.92
CA ASN A 230 -18.63 -2.59 -2.68
C ASN A 230 -18.99 -1.33 -1.88
N ARG A 231 -18.18 -1.07 -0.86
CA ARG A 231 -18.37 0.06 0.04
C ARG A 231 -17.78 1.38 -0.47
N ASN A 232 -17.05 1.35 -1.59
CA ASN A 232 -16.47 2.55 -2.17
C ASN A 232 -17.54 3.39 -2.88
N PRO A 233 -17.91 4.57 -2.33
CA PRO A 233 -18.97 5.40 -2.92
C PRO A 233 -18.57 6.01 -4.25
N LEU A 234 -17.27 6.12 -4.55
CA LEU A 234 -16.79 6.73 -5.79
C LEU A 234 -17.17 5.90 -7.03
N LEU A 235 -17.33 4.58 -6.89
CA LEU A 235 -17.70 3.69 -8.01
C LEU A 235 -19.08 3.97 -8.58
N ALA A 236 -19.96 4.60 -7.80
CA ALA A 236 -21.29 5.00 -8.26
C ALA A 236 -21.29 6.36 -9.01
N LEU A 237 -20.19 7.10 -8.95
CA LEU A 237 -20.06 8.43 -9.53
C LEU A 237 -19.46 8.36 -10.93
N THR A 238 -19.85 9.32 -11.80
CA THR A 238 -19.36 9.42 -13.18
C THR A 238 -18.03 10.17 -13.28
N ILE A 239 -17.09 9.88 -12.39
CA ILE A 239 -15.79 10.57 -12.31
C ILE A 239 -14.62 9.71 -12.80
N GLY A 240 -14.90 8.53 -13.40
CA GLY A 240 -13.86 7.60 -13.83
C GLY A 240 -13.21 6.80 -12.71
N ALA A 241 -13.85 6.72 -11.53
CA ALA A 241 -13.32 5.98 -10.38
C ALA A 241 -13.37 4.46 -10.61
N ASP A 242 -12.26 3.78 -10.27
CA ASP A 242 -12.07 2.34 -10.44
C ASP A 242 -11.47 1.63 -9.21
N GLY A 243 -11.39 2.31 -8.08
CA GLY A 243 -10.88 1.79 -6.80
C GLY A 243 -10.92 2.84 -5.71
N LEU A 244 -10.46 2.57 -4.50
CA LEU A 244 -9.98 1.32 -3.92
C LEU A 244 -10.78 0.95 -2.66
N LYS A 245 -10.52 1.66 -1.51
CA LYS A 245 -10.93 1.17 -0.20
C LYS A 245 -11.45 2.24 0.73
N THR A 246 -12.43 1.87 1.56
CA THR A 246 -12.93 2.69 2.67
C THR A 246 -12.50 2.14 4.02
N GLY A 247 -12.43 3.01 5.02
CA GLY A 247 -12.16 2.66 6.41
C GLY A 247 -12.98 3.51 7.37
N PHE A 248 -13.28 2.94 8.54
CA PHE A 248 -13.89 3.65 9.66
C PHE A 248 -13.61 2.94 10.97
N THR A 249 -13.18 3.68 11.96
CA THR A 249 -13.31 3.40 13.40
C THR A 249 -13.63 4.71 14.11
N LYS A 250 -14.10 4.65 15.36
CA LYS A 250 -14.37 5.90 16.13
C LYS A 250 -13.11 6.75 16.27
N GLU A 251 -11.96 6.14 16.40
CA GLU A 251 -10.67 6.79 16.57
C GLU A 251 -10.16 7.38 15.24
N ALA A 252 -10.24 6.64 14.15
CA ALA A 252 -9.73 7.05 12.84
C ALA A 252 -10.63 8.07 12.12
N GLY A 253 -11.92 8.11 12.44
CA GLY A 253 -12.91 8.78 11.60
C GLY A 253 -13.16 8.02 10.29
N TYR A 254 -13.89 8.63 9.37
CA TYR A 254 -14.13 8.08 8.04
C TYR A 254 -12.97 8.39 7.11
N GLY A 255 -12.45 7.34 6.45
CA GLY A 255 -11.35 7.44 5.50
C GLY A 255 -11.66 6.75 4.18
N LEU A 256 -10.95 7.16 3.12
CA LEU A 256 -11.03 6.59 1.79
C LEU A 256 -9.69 6.71 1.07
N VAL A 257 -9.27 5.63 0.41
CA VAL A 257 -8.27 5.65 -0.65
C VAL A 257 -9.02 5.40 -1.94
N GLY A 258 -8.92 6.33 -2.89
CA GLY A 258 -9.60 6.26 -4.18
C GLY A 258 -8.64 6.40 -5.35
N SER A 259 -9.03 5.90 -6.51
CA SER A 259 -8.38 6.18 -7.79
C SER A 259 -9.43 6.43 -8.86
N ALA A 260 -9.10 7.34 -9.76
CA ALA A 260 -9.94 7.65 -10.93
C ALA A 260 -9.05 7.98 -12.13
N VAL A 261 -9.59 7.75 -13.33
CA VAL A 261 -8.93 8.06 -14.61
C VAL A 261 -9.81 8.97 -15.45
N GLN A 262 -9.26 10.08 -15.94
CA GLN A 262 -9.89 10.93 -16.94
C GLN A 262 -8.86 11.38 -17.97
N ASN A 263 -9.19 11.27 -19.24
CA ASN A 263 -8.34 11.70 -20.36
C ASN A 263 -6.89 11.18 -20.29
N GLY A 264 -6.72 9.94 -19.82
CA GLY A 264 -5.40 9.32 -19.63
C GLY A 264 -4.64 9.71 -18.38
N LEU A 265 -5.11 10.71 -17.61
CA LEU A 265 -4.55 11.07 -16.32
C LEU A 265 -5.18 10.19 -15.22
N ARG A 266 -4.35 9.47 -14.47
CA ARG A 266 -4.78 8.72 -13.27
C ARG A 266 -4.41 9.49 -12.02
N LEU A 267 -5.40 9.74 -11.16
CA LEU A 267 -5.21 10.34 -9.85
C LEU A 267 -5.53 9.35 -8.73
N ILE A 268 -4.73 9.40 -7.67
CA ILE A 268 -4.94 8.65 -6.44
C ILE A 268 -5.21 9.66 -5.32
N VAL A 269 -6.34 9.50 -4.63
CA VAL A 269 -6.75 10.35 -3.52
C VAL A 269 -6.75 9.55 -2.22
N VAL A 270 -6.25 10.16 -1.16
CA VAL A 270 -6.45 9.68 0.22
C VAL A 270 -7.07 10.81 1.03
N VAL A 271 -8.16 10.51 1.72
CA VAL A 271 -8.77 11.40 2.72
C VAL A 271 -9.04 10.61 4.00
N ASN A 272 -8.78 11.19 5.17
CA ASN A 272 -9.03 10.55 6.47
C ASN A 272 -9.41 11.57 7.55
N GLY A 273 -10.02 11.08 8.64
CA GLY A 273 -10.43 11.89 9.76
C GLY A 273 -11.74 12.64 9.55
N LEU A 274 -12.60 12.18 8.65
CA LEU A 274 -13.89 12.78 8.33
C LEU A 274 -15.00 12.30 9.27
N LYS A 275 -16.09 13.06 9.35
CA LYS A 275 -17.13 12.88 10.38
C LYS A 275 -18.28 11.97 9.93
N SER A 276 -18.42 11.73 8.62
CA SER A 276 -19.51 10.91 8.07
C SER A 276 -19.12 10.24 6.76
N GLU A 277 -19.90 9.21 6.37
CA GLU A 277 -19.76 8.55 5.06
C GLU A 277 -20.00 9.53 3.91
N LYS A 278 -20.98 10.43 4.07
CA LYS A 278 -21.27 11.44 3.07
C LYS A 278 -20.10 12.40 2.90
N GLU A 279 -19.58 12.94 3.99
CA GLU A 279 -18.44 13.88 3.97
C GLU A 279 -17.21 13.22 3.34
N ARG A 280 -16.95 11.93 3.65
CA ARG A 280 -15.86 11.13 3.04
C ARG A 280 -16.02 11.05 1.52
N ALA A 281 -17.22 10.76 1.03
CA ALA A 281 -17.50 10.67 -0.40
C ALA A 281 -17.34 12.04 -1.09
N ASP A 282 -17.90 13.08 -0.50
CA ASP A 282 -17.89 14.45 -1.03
C ASP A 282 -16.46 15.01 -1.09
N GLU A 283 -15.67 14.86 -0.03
CA GLU A 283 -14.31 15.40 0.01
C GLU A 283 -13.36 14.63 -0.93
N ALA A 284 -13.47 13.29 -1.03
CA ALA A 284 -12.69 12.54 -1.98
C ALA A 284 -13.04 12.90 -3.43
N LYS A 285 -14.34 13.05 -3.74
CA LYS A 285 -14.82 13.50 -5.05
C LYS A 285 -14.28 14.87 -5.40
N LYS A 286 -14.46 15.85 -4.51
CA LYS A 286 -14.02 17.25 -4.73
C LYS A 286 -12.53 17.34 -4.99
N LEU A 287 -11.71 16.58 -4.25
CA LEU A 287 -10.26 16.61 -4.40
C LEU A 287 -9.83 15.99 -5.75
N LEU A 288 -10.48 14.90 -6.19
CA LEU A 288 -10.26 14.33 -7.51
C LEU A 288 -10.67 15.30 -8.64
N GLU A 289 -11.87 15.90 -8.54
CA GLU A 289 -12.37 16.86 -9.54
C GLU A 289 -11.47 18.09 -9.62
N TRP A 290 -11.01 18.61 -8.47
CA TRP A 290 -10.02 19.69 -8.43
C TRP A 290 -8.72 19.28 -9.14
N GLY A 291 -8.22 18.07 -8.89
CA GLY A 291 -7.04 17.55 -9.54
C GLY A 291 -7.19 17.47 -11.07
N PHE A 292 -8.26 16.88 -11.57
CA PHE A 292 -8.52 16.79 -13.00
C PHE A 292 -8.74 18.14 -13.68
N HIS A 293 -9.26 19.12 -12.95
CA HIS A 293 -9.47 20.46 -13.49
C HIS A 293 -8.17 21.27 -13.60
N ASN A 294 -7.26 21.09 -12.63
CA ASN A 294 -6.07 21.95 -12.52
C ASN A 294 -4.77 21.35 -13.07
N PHE A 295 -4.76 20.02 -13.35
CA PHE A 295 -3.56 19.33 -13.82
C PHE A 295 -3.85 18.52 -15.09
N GLN A 296 -2.84 18.41 -15.91
CA GLN A 296 -2.86 17.62 -17.15
C GLN A 296 -1.61 16.75 -17.19
N SER A 297 -1.73 15.54 -17.73
CA SER A 297 -0.56 14.74 -18.08
C SER A 297 0.08 15.31 -19.33
N GLY A 298 1.39 15.57 -19.28
CA GLY A 298 2.16 16.05 -20.41
C GLY A 298 3.49 15.30 -20.51
N LEU A 299 3.86 14.85 -21.71
CA LEU A 299 5.20 14.37 -21.99
C LEU A 299 6.14 15.58 -22.02
N LEU A 300 7.10 15.62 -21.10
CA LEU A 300 8.14 16.68 -21.05
C LEU A 300 9.10 16.62 -22.25
N PHE A 301 9.16 15.46 -22.93
CA PHE A 301 9.94 15.27 -24.15
C PHE A 301 9.16 14.38 -25.12
N ALA A 302 8.85 14.89 -26.29
CA ALA A 302 8.52 14.06 -27.44
C ALA A 302 9.84 13.46 -27.95
N ALA A 303 9.91 12.14 -28.05
CA ALA A 303 11.07 11.47 -28.62
C ALA A 303 11.16 11.70 -30.12
#